data_42ed027f595c10199f320507312856f2
#
_entry.id   42ed027f595c10199f320507312856f2
#
_cell.length_a   1.000
_cell.length_b   1.000
_cell.length_c   1.000
_cell.angle_alpha   90.00
_cell.angle_beta   90.00
_cell.angle_gamma   90.00
#
_symmetry.space_group_name_H-M   'P 1'
#
loop_
_entity.id
_entity.type
_entity.pdbx_description
1 polymer ?
#
loop_
_entity_poly.entity_id
_entity_poly.type
_entity_poly.pdbx_seq_one_letter_code
_entity_poly.pdbx_strand_id
1 'polypeptide(L)'
;DDRHVGFYDRKKDMVIRGGFNISSVEVENAVLGFGKVRDVAVIPQPDEIMGERICICVVPVDEDNPPTLEEINDYLREQGMSVYKLPEKMKLINAIPRNPVGKILKKELRAL
;
A
#
# COMPACT_ATOMS: atom_id res chain seq x y z
N ASP A 1 26.33 3.44 10.41
CA ASP A 1 25.77 3.57 10.67
C ASP A 1 24.73 3.02 10.64
N ASP A 2 24.29 2.61 10.78
CA ASP A 2 23.34 2.07 10.69
C ASP A 2 22.17 2.74 10.64
N ARG A 3 21.95 3.70 11.00
CA ARG A 3 20.87 4.50 10.91
C ARG A 3 20.57 4.90 9.54
N HIS A 4 21.47 4.86 8.68
CA HIS A 4 21.26 5.17 7.29
C HIS A 4 20.39 4.17 6.60
N VAL A 5 20.38 2.96 7.10
CA VAL A 5 19.62 1.88 6.48
C VAL A 5 18.13 2.19 6.36
N GLY A 6 17.54 2.70 7.40
CA GLY A 6 16.14 3.08 7.37
C GLY A 6 15.84 4.17 6.37
N PHE A 7 16.79 5.04 6.18
CA PHE A 7 16.66 6.13 5.26
C PHE A 7 16.60 5.64 3.80
N TYR A 8 17.44 4.69 3.46
CA TYR A 8 17.43 4.09 2.12
C TYR A 8 16.16 3.28 1.89
N ASP A 9 15.68 2.61 2.92
CA ASP A 9 14.47 1.81 2.81
C ASP A 9 13.28 2.69 2.45
N ARG A 10 13.24 3.91 2.94
CA ARG A 10 12.16 4.84 2.60
C ARG A 10 12.10 5.15 1.12
N LYS A 11 13.26 5.29 0.48
CA LYS A 11 13.29 5.55 -0.96
C LYS A 11 12.73 4.37 -1.73
N LYS A 12 13.00 3.15 -1.27
CA LYS A 12 12.50 1.95 -1.91
C LYS A 12 11.00 1.79 -1.76
N ASP A 13 10.43 2.45 -0.74
CA ASP A 13 9.01 2.36 -0.44
C ASP A 13 8.20 3.48 -1.06
N MET A 14 8.72 4.10 -2.11
CA MET A 14 8.01 5.12 -2.85
C MET A 14 7.36 4.55 -4.09
N VAL A 15 6.17 5.06 -4.42
CA VAL A 15 5.51 4.80 -5.69
C VAL A 15 5.65 6.06 -6.54
N ILE A 16 6.18 5.93 -7.75
CA ILE A 16 6.37 7.06 -8.65
C ILE A 16 5.24 7.08 -9.66
N ARG A 17 4.24 7.91 -9.42
CA ARG A 17 3.04 7.98 -10.24
C ARG A 17 2.93 9.32 -10.92
N GLY A 18 3.12 9.32 -12.24
CA GLY A 18 2.94 10.54 -13.04
C GLY A 18 3.80 11.72 -12.58
N GLY A 19 5.02 11.45 -12.11
CA GLY A 19 5.91 12.50 -11.65
C GLY A 19 5.81 12.79 -10.15
N PHE A 20 4.86 12.19 -9.46
CA PHE A 20 4.72 12.34 -8.00
C PHE A 20 5.40 11.18 -7.29
N ASN A 21 6.15 11.52 -6.23
CA ASN A 21 6.73 10.50 -5.36
C ASN A 21 5.79 10.31 -4.18
N ILE A 22 5.15 9.14 -4.13
CA ILE A 22 4.14 8.84 -3.12
C ILE A 22 4.70 7.85 -2.12
N SER A 23 4.68 8.23 -0.83
CA SER A 23 5.16 7.34 0.23
C SER A 23 4.19 6.19 0.42
N SER A 24 4.67 4.96 0.24
CA SER A 24 3.83 3.79 0.47
C SER A 24 3.47 3.67 1.95
N VAL A 25 4.36 4.09 2.85
CA VAL A 25 4.08 4.06 4.29
C VAL A 25 2.93 4.98 4.65
N GLU A 26 2.87 6.15 4.04
CA GLU A 26 1.77 7.09 4.28
C GLU A 26 0.42 6.47 3.87
N VAL A 27 0.39 5.84 2.70
CA VAL A 27 -0.84 5.21 2.21
C VAL A 27 -1.21 4.00 3.07
N GLU A 28 -0.22 3.18 3.45
CA GLU A 28 -0.45 2.03 4.32
C GLU A 28 -1.07 2.45 5.65
N ASN A 29 -0.49 3.47 6.28
CA ASN A 29 -1.00 3.94 7.56
C ASN A 29 -2.42 4.49 7.45
N ALA A 30 -2.72 5.18 6.36
CA ALA A 30 -4.06 5.71 6.15
C ALA A 30 -5.08 4.60 5.94
N VAL A 31 -4.73 3.58 5.15
CA VAL A 31 -5.62 2.45 4.88
C VAL A 31 -5.88 1.62 6.14
N LEU A 32 -4.87 1.47 6.99
CA LEU A 32 -5.01 0.73 8.25
C LEU A 32 -6.06 1.34 9.18
N GLY A 33 -6.38 2.61 9.01
CA GLY A 33 -7.41 3.27 9.79
C GLY A 33 -8.83 2.82 9.43
N PHE A 34 -9.00 2.16 8.28
CA PHE A 34 -10.32 1.69 7.89
C PHE A 34 -10.65 0.38 8.61
N GLY A 35 -11.83 0.34 9.24
CA GLY A 35 -12.19 -0.75 10.15
C GLY A 35 -12.27 -2.15 9.54
N LYS A 36 -12.39 -2.27 8.24
CA LYS A 36 -12.46 -3.57 7.56
C LYS A 36 -11.07 -4.10 7.16
N VAL A 37 -10.02 -3.34 7.38
CA VAL A 37 -8.66 -3.71 7.00
C VAL A 37 -7.89 -4.16 8.24
N ARG A 38 -7.40 -5.39 8.22
CA ARG A 38 -6.57 -5.94 9.28
C ARG A 38 -5.11 -5.62 9.08
N ASP A 39 -4.65 -5.73 7.83
CA ASP A 39 -3.27 -5.43 7.46
C ASP A 39 -3.24 -4.99 6.02
N VAL A 40 -2.20 -4.28 5.61
CA VAL A 40 -2.09 -3.78 4.25
C VAL A 40 -0.64 -3.56 3.88
N ALA A 41 -0.33 -3.74 2.61
CA ALA A 41 0.96 -3.37 2.05
C ALA A 41 0.72 -2.67 0.72
N VAL A 42 1.44 -1.60 0.48
CA VAL A 42 1.36 -0.86 -0.79
C VAL A 42 2.55 -1.26 -1.64
N ILE A 43 2.27 -1.63 -2.88
CA ILE A 43 3.33 -1.95 -3.85
C ILE A 43 3.12 -1.13 -5.11
N PRO A 44 4.20 -0.76 -5.79
CA PRO A 44 4.08 -0.12 -7.09
C PRO A 44 3.72 -1.15 -8.14
N GLN A 45 2.84 -0.78 -9.07
CA GLN A 45 2.49 -1.62 -10.19
C GLN A 45 2.89 -0.90 -11.47
N PRO A 46 3.70 -1.49 -12.33
CA PRO A 46 4.13 -0.83 -13.56
C PRO A 46 2.96 -0.41 -14.43
N ASP A 47 3.07 0.76 -15.03
CA ASP A 47 2.05 1.30 -15.93
C ASP A 47 2.75 2.10 -17.01
N GLU A 48 2.37 1.89 -18.27
CA GLU A 48 3.02 2.53 -19.39
C GLU A 48 2.85 4.04 -19.43
N ILE A 49 1.73 4.53 -18.94
CA ILE A 49 1.41 5.95 -19.00
C ILE A 49 1.89 6.69 -17.75
N MET A 50 1.56 6.16 -16.57
CA MET A 50 1.84 6.83 -15.31
C MET A 50 3.19 6.47 -14.71
N GLY A 51 3.89 5.50 -15.28
CA GLY A 51 5.12 4.95 -14.71
C GLY A 51 4.81 3.87 -13.71
N GLU A 52 4.15 4.23 -12.63
CA GLU A 52 3.71 3.27 -11.61
C GLU A 52 2.33 3.66 -11.11
N ARG A 53 1.57 2.66 -10.68
CA ARG A 53 0.27 2.88 -10.04
C ARG A 53 0.33 2.31 -8.64
N ILE A 54 -0.53 2.82 -7.78
CA ILE A 54 -0.59 2.38 -6.39
C ILE A 54 -1.48 1.15 -6.30
N CYS A 55 -0.90 0.02 -5.90
CA CYS A 55 -1.63 -1.22 -5.67
C CYS A 55 -1.56 -1.53 -4.18
N ILE A 56 -2.71 -1.81 -3.55
CA ILE A 56 -2.72 -2.21 -2.15
C ILE A 56 -3.05 -3.69 -2.05
N CYS A 57 -2.31 -4.39 -1.18
CA CYS A 57 -2.59 -5.78 -0.84
C CYS A 57 -3.20 -5.75 0.55
N VAL A 58 -4.46 -6.17 0.66
CA VAL A 58 -5.25 -6.02 1.87
C VAL A 58 -5.57 -7.36 2.49
N VAL A 59 -5.37 -7.46 3.81
CA VAL A 59 -5.86 -8.58 4.61
C VAL A 59 -7.12 -8.09 5.30
N PRO A 60 -8.30 -8.65 4.98
CA PRO A 60 -9.54 -8.18 5.59
C PRO A 60 -9.68 -8.67 7.03
N VAL A 61 -10.40 -7.90 7.84
CA VAL A 61 -10.74 -8.32 9.19
C VAL A 61 -11.70 -9.51 9.15
N ASP A 62 -12.65 -9.46 8.21
CA ASP A 62 -13.65 -10.50 8.03
C ASP A 62 -13.59 -10.97 6.58
N GLU A 63 -13.20 -12.22 6.38
CA GLU A 63 -13.07 -12.78 5.03
C GLU A 63 -14.41 -12.85 4.31
N ASP A 64 -15.51 -12.95 5.06
CA ASP A 64 -16.84 -13.02 4.46
C ASP A 64 -17.39 -11.65 4.11
N ASN A 65 -16.75 -10.58 4.58
CA ASN A 65 -17.18 -9.22 4.32
C ASN A 65 -15.95 -8.33 4.05
N PRO A 66 -15.19 -8.62 2.99
CA PRO A 66 -13.97 -7.85 2.72
C PRO A 66 -14.32 -6.44 2.23
N PRO A 67 -13.41 -5.48 2.43
CA PRO A 67 -13.62 -4.14 1.89
C PRO A 67 -13.48 -4.14 0.37
N THR A 68 -14.12 -3.17 -0.27
CA THR A 68 -13.90 -2.93 -1.70
C THR A 68 -12.92 -1.78 -1.85
N LEU A 69 -12.31 -1.68 -3.02
CA LEU A 69 -11.41 -0.56 -3.32
C LEU A 69 -12.18 0.77 -3.22
N GLU A 70 -13.41 0.79 -3.68
CA GLU A 70 -14.25 1.98 -3.63
C GLU A 70 -14.50 2.43 -2.19
N GLU A 71 -14.81 1.50 -1.31
CA GLU A 71 -15.01 1.82 0.10
C GLU A 71 -13.76 2.42 0.74
N ILE A 72 -12.60 1.82 0.44
CA ILE A 72 -11.34 2.30 0.96
C ILE A 72 -11.04 3.70 0.44
N ASN A 73 -11.23 3.92 -0.86
CA ASN A 73 -10.97 5.24 -1.45
C ASN A 73 -11.91 6.31 -0.90
N ASP A 74 -13.18 5.98 -0.69
CA ASP A 74 -14.11 6.92 -0.08
C ASP A 74 -13.67 7.30 1.33
N TYR A 75 -13.24 6.31 2.11
CA TYR A 75 -12.73 6.56 3.44
C TYR A 75 -11.50 7.48 3.39
N LEU A 76 -10.56 7.21 2.49
CA LEU A 76 -9.34 8.01 2.38
C LEU A 76 -9.65 9.45 1.98
N ARG A 77 -10.63 9.65 1.10
CA ARG A 77 -11.06 11.00 0.72
C ARG A 77 -11.62 11.74 1.92
N GLU A 78 -12.40 11.07 2.75
CA GLU A 78 -12.95 11.66 3.96
C GLU A 78 -11.86 12.06 4.94
N GLN A 79 -10.75 11.34 4.94
CA GLN A 79 -9.60 11.68 5.78
C GLN A 79 -8.74 12.79 5.19
N GLY A 80 -9.10 13.31 4.02
CA GLY A 80 -8.38 14.41 3.40
C GLY A 80 -7.20 14.01 2.52
N MET A 81 -7.11 12.74 2.15
CA MET A 81 -6.01 12.29 1.29
C MET A 81 -6.16 12.83 -0.13
N SER A 82 -5.04 13.30 -0.70
CA SER A 82 -5.03 13.82 -2.06
C SER A 82 -5.40 12.74 -3.07
N VAL A 83 -6.12 13.12 -4.11
CA VAL A 83 -6.61 12.18 -5.13
C VAL A 83 -5.48 11.37 -5.76
N TYR A 84 -4.33 11.99 -6.02
CA TYR A 84 -3.22 11.28 -6.67
C TYR A 84 -2.56 10.23 -5.77
N LYS A 85 -2.89 10.23 -4.48
CA LYS A 85 -2.36 9.24 -3.53
C LYS A 85 -3.32 8.07 -3.31
N LEU A 86 -4.52 8.11 -3.90
CA LEU A 86 -5.49 7.04 -3.70
C LEU A 86 -5.07 5.78 -4.44
N PRO A 87 -5.21 4.60 -3.82
CA PRO A 87 -4.89 3.35 -4.50
C PRO A 87 -5.80 3.14 -5.70
N GLU A 88 -5.23 2.55 -6.74
CA GLU A 88 -5.94 2.31 -7.98
C GLU A 88 -6.24 0.84 -8.21
N LYS A 89 -5.52 -0.04 -7.52
CA LYS A 89 -5.75 -1.48 -7.60
C LYS A 89 -5.66 -2.08 -6.21
N MET A 90 -6.36 -3.19 -6.01
CA MET A 90 -6.37 -3.87 -4.74
C MET A 90 -6.36 -5.37 -4.95
N LYS A 91 -5.58 -6.06 -4.11
CA LYS A 91 -5.57 -7.51 -4.05
C LYS A 91 -5.95 -7.91 -2.64
N LEU A 92 -6.85 -8.88 -2.51
CA LEU A 92 -7.19 -9.44 -1.22
C LEU A 92 -6.32 -10.66 -0.97
N ILE A 93 -5.63 -10.68 0.16
CA ILE A 93 -4.72 -11.77 0.52
C ILE A 93 -4.95 -12.20 1.96
N ASN A 94 -4.43 -13.37 2.30
CA ASN A 94 -4.63 -13.93 3.64
C ASN A 94 -3.64 -13.39 4.66
N ALA A 95 -2.45 -13.02 4.22
CA ALA A 95 -1.41 -12.51 5.10
C ALA A 95 -0.38 -11.73 4.30
N ILE A 96 0.21 -10.74 4.96
CA ILE A 96 1.31 -9.97 4.36
C ILE A 96 2.60 -10.72 4.65
N PRO A 97 3.37 -11.13 3.63
CA PRO A 97 4.65 -11.81 3.87
C PRO A 97 5.65 -10.84 4.52
N ARG A 98 6.24 -11.28 5.62
CA ARG A 98 7.24 -10.50 6.35
C ARG A 98 8.43 -11.38 6.69
N ASN A 99 9.61 -10.74 6.77
CA ASN A 99 10.79 -11.47 7.22
C ASN A 99 10.78 -11.57 8.76
N PRO A 100 11.70 -12.30 9.37
CA PRO A 100 11.72 -12.47 10.83
C PRO A 100 11.84 -11.16 11.62
N VAL A 101 12.32 -10.10 10.98
CA VAL A 101 12.43 -8.80 11.62
C VAL A 101 11.14 -7.99 11.53
N GLY A 102 10.15 -8.49 10.80
CA GLY A 102 8.87 -7.82 10.63
C GLY A 102 8.75 -6.94 9.41
N LYS A 103 9.77 -6.91 8.57
CA LYS A 103 9.73 -6.08 7.36
C LYS A 103 8.92 -6.77 6.26
N ILE A 104 8.05 -6.01 5.60
CA ILE A 104 7.22 -6.52 4.52
C ILE A 104 8.06 -6.94 3.33
N LEU A 105 7.81 -8.14 2.81
CA LEU A 105 8.53 -8.68 1.66
C LEU A 105 7.77 -8.33 0.39
N LYS A 106 7.92 -7.09 -0.06
CA LYS A 106 7.16 -6.57 -1.20
C LYS A 106 7.42 -7.31 -2.50
N LYS A 107 8.61 -7.88 -2.64
CA LYS A 107 8.94 -8.67 -3.80
C LYS A 107 8.01 -9.87 -3.96
N GLU A 108 7.65 -10.51 -2.86
CA GLU A 108 6.73 -11.64 -2.89
C GLU A 108 5.32 -11.17 -3.23
N LEU A 109 4.93 -10.00 -2.75
CA LEU A 109 3.62 -9.44 -3.07
C LEU A 109 3.47 -9.14 -4.55
N ARG A 110 4.54 -8.68 -5.18
CA ARG A 110 4.50 -8.37 -6.62
C ARG A 110 4.32 -9.61 -7.47
N ALA A 111 4.70 -10.78 -6.94
CA ALA A 111 4.58 -12.04 -7.66
C ALA A 111 3.17 -12.62 -7.64
N LEU A 112 2.28 -12.09 -6.83
CA LEU A 112 0.91 -12.59 -6.72
C LEU A 112 0.04 -12.21 -7.92
#